data_aa62ec7502ee1e59cf3a5d0d719c50a7
#
_entry.id   aa62ec7502ee1e59cf3a5d0d719c50a7
#
_cell.length_a   1.000
_cell.length_b   1.000
_cell.length_c   1.000
_cell.angle_alpha   90.00
_cell.angle_beta   90.00
_cell.angle_gamma   90.00
#
_symmetry.space_group_name_H-M   'P 1'
#
loop_
_entity.id
_entity.type
_entity.pdbx_description
1 polymer ?
#
loop_
_entity_poly.entity_id
_entity_poly.type
_entity_poly.pdbx_seq_one_letter_code
_entity_poly.pdbx_strand_id
1 'polypeptide(L)'
;MLVRLGLKRSAYDWRAQHIPEFEEEILQYKKHGIEFFAFWNIHDKAFELFHKHKIHPQIWKTLHSPKSGTQEEKIRSAKEAMTPLAKRIAKIGCKLGLYNHGGWGGEPENLVAVCQVLRAEGHDHVGIVYNWHHGHGRIEEWKQDLDLMLPYLHCLNLNGMNTGAQPKILELGKGEHELTMLKVVLESGYNGPVGILDHQNEVDAEESLQANLTGLDTLLGKMNSLETKNDPLPFPENRLRHFYRTQAQSFIAKEDR
;
A
#
# COMPACT_ATOMS: atom_id res chain seq x y z
N MET A 1 -20.43 -3.58 -2.70
CA MET A 1 -19.62 -3.26 -1.53
C MET A 1 -18.93 -1.90 -1.67
N LEU A 2 -17.84 -1.71 -2.40
CA LEU A 2 -17.02 -0.48 -2.40
C LEU A 2 -17.84 0.82 -2.55
N VAL A 3 -18.81 0.84 -3.47
CA VAL A 3 -19.70 1.99 -3.68
C VAL A 3 -20.52 2.33 -2.44
N ARG A 4 -21.06 1.30 -1.75
CA ARG A 4 -21.84 1.50 -0.50
C ARG A 4 -20.97 2.08 0.61
N LEU A 5 -19.71 1.68 0.68
CA LEU A 5 -18.73 2.19 1.64
C LEU A 5 -18.09 3.53 1.23
N GLY A 6 -18.50 4.11 0.10
CA GLY A 6 -18.00 5.40 -0.38
C GLY A 6 -16.58 5.37 -0.94
N LEU A 7 -16.01 4.20 -1.15
CA LEU A 7 -14.65 4.02 -1.65
C LEU A 7 -14.61 4.25 -3.17
N LYS A 8 -13.53 4.89 -3.63
CA LYS A 8 -13.33 5.27 -5.03
C LYS A 8 -12.17 4.55 -5.70
N ARG A 9 -11.39 3.79 -4.94
CA ARG A 9 -10.18 3.10 -5.40
C ARG A 9 -10.16 1.68 -4.87
N SER A 10 -9.59 0.76 -5.65
CA SER A 10 -9.36 -0.62 -5.22
C SER A 10 -8.00 -1.10 -5.67
N ALA A 11 -7.30 -1.79 -4.79
CA ALA A 11 -6.17 -2.63 -5.13
C ALA A 11 -6.65 -4.08 -5.30
N TYR A 12 -6.20 -4.73 -6.36
CA TYR A 12 -6.63 -6.07 -6.72
C TYR A 12 -5.55 -7.10 -6.42
N ASP A 13 -5.86 -8.03 -5.52
CA ASP A 13 -4.99 -9.17 -5.24
C ASP A 13 -5.30 -10.27 -6.26
N TRP A 14 -4.35 -10.48 -7.19
CA TRP A 14 -4.53 -11.35 -8.33
C TRP A 14 -4.32 -12.83 -7.99
N ARG A 15 -5.25 -13.65 -8.47
CA ARG A 15 -5.11 -15.11 -8.54
C ARG A 15 -5.36 -15.59 -9.96
N ALA A 16 -4.62 -16.60 -10.43
CA ALA A 16 -4.73 -17.09 -11.80
C ALA A 16 -6.13 -17.59 -12.17
N GLN A 17 -6.88 -18.08 -11.20
CA GLN A 17 -8.28 -18.52 -11.38
C GLN A 17 -9.23 -17.37 -11.75
N HIS A 18 -8.86 -16.12 -11.50
CA HIS A 18 -9.68 -14.95 -11.85
C HIS A 18 -9.61 -14.59 -13.34
N ILE A 19 -8.76 -15.26 -14.14
CA ILE A 19 -8.58 -14.96 -15.56
C ILE A 19 -9.90 -14.89 -16.34
N PRO A 20 -10.84 -15.85 -16.21
CA PRO A 20 -12.08 -15.84 -16.98
C PRO A 20 -12.97 -14.63 -16.72
N GLU A 21 -12.94 -14.09 -15.50
CA GLU A 21 -13.82 -13.01 -15.04
C GLU A 21 -13.13 -11.66 -14.97
N PHE A 22 -11.80 -11.62 -15.17
CA PHE A 22 -11.01 -10.44 -14.87
C PHE A 22 -11.35 -9.22 -15.74
N GLU A 23 -11.69 -9.44 -17.00
CA GLU A 23 -12.12 -8.36 -17.89
C GLU A 23 -13.46 -7.76 -17.43
N GLU A 24 -14.38 -8.60 -17.00
CA GLU A 24 -15.68 -8.14 -16.46
C GLU A 24 -15.47 -7.33 -15.17
N GLU A 25 -14.56 -7.74 -14.29
CA GLU A 25 -14.20 -6.98 -13.09
C GLU A 25 -13.69 -5.56 -13.44
N ILE A 26 -12.82 -5.44 -14.44
CA ILE A 26 -12.35 -4.13 -14.94
C ILE A 26 -13.51 -3.27 -15.42
N LEU A 27 -14.44 -3.87 -16.17
CA LEU A 27 -15.62 -3.17 -16.69
C LEU A 27 -16.58 -2.76 -15.57
N GLN A 28 -16.77 -3.58 -14.55
CA GLN A 28 -17.55 -3.26 -13.36
C GLN A 28 -16.94 -2.09 -12.59
N TYR A 29 -15.63 -2.07 -12.38
CA TYR A 29 -14.96 -0.92 -11.75
C TYR A 29 -15.21 0.36 -12.54
N LYS A 30 -15.01 0.32 -13.85
CA LYS A 30 -15.27 1.46 -14.73
C LYS A 30 -16.73 1.93 -14.67
N LYS A 31 -17.70 1.00 -14.74
CA LYS A 31 -19.13 1.29 -14.66
C LYS A 31 -19.51 1.98 -13.37
N HIS A 32 -18.88 1.61 -12.26
CA HIS A 32 -19.18 2.15 -10.93
C HIS A 32 -18.27 3.32 -10.51
N GLY A 33 -17.41 3.81 -11.41
CA GLY A 33 -16.51 4.92 -11.13
C GLY A 33 -15.46 4.59 -10.05
N ILE A 34 -15.09 3.31 -9.91
CA ILE A 34 -14.01 2.86 -9.04
C ILE A 34 -12.72 2.83 -9.86
N GLU A 35 -11.69 3.52 -9.39
CA GLU A 35 -10.36 3.45 -9.96
C GLU A 35 -9.74 2.07 -9.67
N PHE A 36 -9.34 1.36 -10.73
CA PHE A 36 -8.50 0.17 -10.61
C PHE A 36 -7.08 0.64 -10.29
N PHE A 37 -6.82 0.88 -9.00
CA PHE A 37 -5.66 1.62 -8.54
C PHE A 37 -4.38 0.82 -8.54
N ALA A 38 -4.42 -0.42 -8.05
CA ALA A 38 -3.26 -1.27 -7.95
C ALA A 38 -3.60 -2.73 -8.25
N PHE A 39 -2.57 -3.46 -8.65
CA PHE A 39 -2.63 -4.88 -8.98
C PHE A 39 -1.44 -5.58 -8.35
N TRP A 40 -1.72 -6.54 -7.48
CA TRP A 40 -0.67 -7.31 -6.85
C TRP A 40 -0.46 -8.61 -7.59
N ASN A 41 0.56 -8.68 -8.32
CA ASN A 41 1.26 -9.75 -8.98
C ASN A 41 1.63 -9.38 -10.44
N ILE A 42 2.17 -10.36 -11.16
CA ILE A 42 2.59 -10.23 -12.55
C ILE A 42 1.85 -11.29 -13.36
N HIS A 43 1.07 -10.86 -14.34
CA HIS A 43 0.35 -11.78 -15.21
C HIS A 43 0.16 -11.17 -16.60
N ASP A 44 0.51 -11.94 -17.65
CA ASP A 44 0.50 -11.46 -19.03
C ASP A 44 -0.90 -11.04 -19.47
N LYS A 45 -1.91 -11.86 -19.17
CA LYS A 45 -3.30 -11.56 -19.51
C LYS A 45 -3.81 -10.29 -18.83
N ALA A 46 -3.44 -10.05 -17.59
CA ALA A 46 -3.79 -8.81 -16.90
C ALA A 46 -3.17 -7.59 -17.59
N PHE A 47 -1.92 -7.67 -17.99
CA PHE A 47 -1.23 -6.58 -18.70
C PHE A 47 -1.82 -6.30 -20.08
N GLU A 48 -2.23 -7.34 -20.81
CA GLU A 48 -3.00 -7.18 -22.06
C GLU A 48 -4.30 -6.41 -21.84
N LEU A 49 -5.04 -6.75 -20.77
CA LEU A 49 -6.29 -6.10 -20.43
C LEU A 49 -6.09 -4.66 -19.95
N PHE A 50 -5.04 -4.38 -19.19
CA PHE A 50 -4.69 -3.00 -18.82
C PHE A 50 -4.44 -2.15 -20.07
N HIS A 51 -3.68 -2.67 -21.02
CA HIS A 51 -3.46 -1.99 -22.31
C HIS A 51 -4.76 -1.81 -23.09
N LYS A 52 -5.58 -2.88 -23.23
CA LYS A 52 -6.86 -2.87 -23.94
C LYS A 52 -7.82 -1.81 -23.39
N HIS A 53 -7.93 -1.74 -22.06
CA HIS A 53 -8.86 -0.84 -21.37
C HIS A 53 -8.27 0.52 -21.00
N LYS A 54 -7.00 0.77 -21.37
CA LYS A 54 -6.26 2.02 -21.10
C LYS A 54 -6.29 2.39 -19.62
N ILE A 55 -6.06 1.41 -18.74
CA ILE A 55 -5.91 1.60 -17.31
C ILE A 55 -4.44 1.41 -16.93
N HIS A 56 -3.98 2.16 -15.94
CA HIS A 56 -2.57 2.22 -15.55
C HIS A 56 -2.41 2.02 -14.03
N PRO A 57 -2.78 0.84 -13.50
CA PRO A 57 -2.65 0.59 -12.07
C PRO A 57 -1.18 0.59 -11.63
N GLN A 58 -0.94 0.81 -10.35
CA GLN A 58 0.34 0.44 -9.77
C GLN A 58 0.47 -1.09 -9.79
N ILE A 59 1.61 -1.59 -10.21
CA ILE A 59 1.93 -3.03 -10.18
C ILE A 59 2.81 -3.28 -8.97
N TRP A 60 2.31 -4.05 -8.01
CA TRP A 60 3.02 -4.32 -6.77
C TRP A 60 3.72 -5.67 -6.83
N LYS A 61 4.99 -5.66 -6.49
CA LYS A 61 5.81 -6.88 -6.47
C LYS A 61 6.72 -6.88 -5.26
N THR A 62 6.69 -7.98 -4.51
CA THR A 62 7.65 -8.22 -3.43
C THR A 62 9.07 -8.05 -3.94
N LEU A 63 9.86 -7.22 -3.24
CA LEU A 63 11.26 -7.03 -3.57
C LEU A 63 12.03 -8.35 -3.34
N HIS A 64 12.82 -8.73 -4.31
CA HIS A 64 13.70 -9.90 -4.19
C HIS A 64 14.64 -9.76 -2.99
N SER A 65 14.69 -10.79 -2.14
CA SER A 65 15.52 -10.85 -0.95
C SER A 65 16.68 -11.86 -1.13
N PRO A 66 17.88 -11.41 -1.56
CA PRO A 66 19.04 -12.29 -1.65
C PRO A 66 19.40 -12.87 -0.27
N LYS A 67 19.69 -14.17 -0.23
CA LYS A 67 19.96 -14.88 1.04
C LYS A 67 21.39 -14.68 1.57
N SER A 68 22.34 -14.32 0.69
CA SER A 68 23.77 -14.19 1.03
C SER A 68 24.42 -13.06 0.23
N GLY A 69 25.62 -12.70 0.58
CA GLY A 69 26.43 -11.66 -0.06
C GLY A 69 26.54 -10.40 0.80
N THR A 70 27.43 -9.50 0.38
CA THR A 70 27.55 -8.15 0.98
C THR A 70 26.30 -7.32 0.68
N GLN A 71 26.17 -6.18 1.32
CA GLN A 71 25.04 -5.26 1.07
C GLN A 71 25.00 -4.82 -0.38
N GLU A 72 26.13 -4.47 -0.96
CA GLU A 72 26.26 -4.05 -2.36
C GLU A 72 25.89 -5.16 -3.34
N GLU A 73 26.30 -6.41 -3.04
CA GLU A 73 25.95 -7.58 -3.85
C GLU A 73 24.44 -7.86 -3.80
N LYS A 74 23.82 -7.73 -2.62
CA LYS A 74 22.37 -7.90 -2.46
C LYS A 74 21.59 -6.83 -3.22
N ILE A 75 21.99 -5.56 -3.12
CA ILE A 75 21.35 -4.46 -3.88
C ILE A 75 21.46 -4.72 -5.38
N ARG A 76 22.66 -5.08 -5.87
CA ARG A 76 22.88 -5.41 -7.27
C ARG A 76 22.00 -6.56 -7.74
N SER A 77 21.96 -7.66 -7.00
CA SER A 77 21.13 -8.83 -7.29
C SER A 77 19.63 -8.49 -7.32
N ALA A 78 19.14 -7.74 -6.34
CA ALA A 78 17.76 -7.31 -6.29
C ALA A 78 17.42 -6.37 -7.46
N LYS A 79 18.30 -5.41 -7.79
CA LYS A 79 18.16 -4.55 -8.97
C LYS A 79 18.08 -5.36 -10.26
N GLU A 80 19.00 -6.30 -10.47
CA GLU A 80 19.03 -7.16 -11.65
C GLU A 80 17.75 -7.98 -11.80
N ALA A 81 17.21 -8.52 -10.70
CA ALA A 81 15.96 -9.25 -10.68
C ALA A 81 14.75 -8.36 -11.04
N MET A 82 14.75 -7.08 -10.64
CA MET A 82 13.62 -6.17 -10.85
C MET A 82 13.69 -5.40 -12.18
N THR A 83 14.86 -5.22 -12.77
CA THR A 83 15.05 -4.43 -14.02
C THR A 83 14.20 -4.92 -15.20
N PRO A 84 14.08 -6.23 -15.51
CA PRO A 84 13.22 -6.69 -16.60
C PRO A 84 11.75 -6.33 -16.38
N LEU A 85 11.30 -6.42 -15.13
CA LEU A 85 9.94 -6.06 -14.76
C LEU A 85 9.70 -4.55 -14.85
N ALA A 86 10.62 -3.73 -14.35
CA ALA A 86 10.55 -2.28 -14.47
C ALA A 86 10.43 -1.84 -15.94
N LYS A 87 11.26 -2.40 -16.82
CA LYS A 87 11.18 -2.15 -18.28
C LYS A 87 9.84 -2.55 -18.88
N ARG A 88 9.28 -3.67 -18.44
CA ARG A 88 8.00 -4.17 -18.93
C ARG A 88 6.84 -3.28 -18.49
N ILE A 89 6.84 -2.88 -17.21
CA ILE A 89 5.80 -2.03 -16.61
C ILE A 89 5.81 -0.62 -17.22
N ALA A 90 7.00 -0.07 -17.50
CA ALA A 90 7.13 1.21 -18.20
C ALA A 90 6.43 1.21 -19.57
N LYS A 91 6.54 0.10 -20.34
CA LYS A 91 5.93 -0.02 -21.67
C LYS A 91 4.40 0.09 -21.67
N ILE A 92 3.76 -0.27 -20.56
CA ILE A 92 2.30 -0.17 -20.41
C ILE A 92 1.88 1.09 -19.62
N GLY A 93 2.82 1.99 -19.32
CA GLY A 93 2.55 3.25 -18.64
C GLY A 93 2.17 3.10 -17.15
N CYS A 94 2.47 1.96 -16.54
CA CYS A 94 2.19 1.68 -15.13
C CYS A 94 3.36 2.06 -14.23
N LYS A 95 3.10 2.17 -12.91
CA LYS A 95 4.13 2.31 -11.89
C LYS A 95 4.48 0.96 -11.28
N LEU A 96 5.74 0.73 -10.95
CA LEU A 96 6.17 -0.44 -10.17
C LEU A 96 6.32 -0.06 -8.70
N GLY A 97 5.60 -0.75 -7.83
CA GLY A 97 5.75 -0.67 -6.39
C GLY A 97 6.56 -1.84 -5.84
N LEU A 98 7.73 -1.55 -5.28
CA LEU A 98 8.51 -2.51 -4.51
C LEU A 98 7.82 -2.72 -3.17
N TYR A 99 7.36 -3.94 -2.90
CA TYR A 99 6.51 -4.25 -1.77
C TYR A 99 7.29 -4.91 -0.63
N ASN A 100 7.09 -4.44 0.61
CA ASN A 100 7.77 -4.93 1.80
C ASN A 100 7.14 -6.23 2.33
N HIS A 101 7.60 -7.38 1.90
CA HIS A 101 7.07 -8.68 2.36
C HIS A 101 8.04 -9.46 3.25
N GLY A 102 8.71 -8.76 4.17
CA GLY A 102 9.68 -9.36 5.10
C GLY A 102 11.03 -9.70 4.47
N GLY A 103 11.94 -10.19 5.30
CA GLY A 103 13.32 -10.47 4.92
C GLY A 103 14.08 -9.20 4.53
N TRP A 104 15.26 -9.36 3.95
CA TRP A 104 16.11 -8.24 3.53
C TRP A 104 15.38 -7.25 2.61
N GLY A 105 14.57 -7.74 1.65
CA GLY A 105 13.80 -6.90 0.74
C GLY A 105 12.57 -6.22 1.36
N GLY A 106 12.24 -6.54 2.61
CA GLY A 106 11.16 -5.86 3.36
C GLY A 106 11.64 -4.67 4.19
N GLU A 107 12.96 -4.56 4.40
CA GLU A 107 13.52 -3.48 5.20
C GLU A 107 13.52 -2.14 4.44
N PRO A 108 13.11 -1.03 5.06
CA PRO A 108 13.01 0.29 4.43
C PRO A 108 14.29 0.74 3.73
N GLU A 109 15.45 0.54 4.36
CA GLU A 109 16.75 0.92 3.83
C GLU A 109 17.07 0.20 2.52
N ASN A 110 16.69 -1.07 2.43
CA ASN A 110 16.95 -1.90 1.26
C ASN A 110 15.97 -1.58 0.11
N LEU A 111 14.70 -1.33 0.44
CA LEU A 111 13.71 -0.84 -0.51
C LEU A 111 14.17 0.48 -1.15
N VAL A 112 14.63 1.43 -0.33
CA VAL A 112 15.14 2.72 -0.79
C VAL A 112 16.38 2.54 -1.66
N ALA A 113 17.36 1.75 -1.21
CA ALA A 113 18.61 1.53 -1.95
C ALA A 113 18.34 0.93 -3.34
N VAL A 114 17.46 -0.08 -3.45
CA VAL A 114 17.10 -0.68 -4.73
C VAL A 114 16.30 0.30 -5.60
N CYS A 115 15.39 1.08 -5.00
CA CYS A 115 14.64 2.10 -5.72
C CYS A 115 15.58 3.18 -6.30
N GLN A 116 16.58 3.62 -5.54
CA GLN A 116 17.58 4.60 -5.97
C GLN A 116 18.37 4.12 -7.18
N VAL A 117 18.91 2.90 -7.13
CA VAL A 117 19.72 2.38 -8.24
C VAL A 117 18.88 2.13 -9.50
N LEU A 118 17.61 1.71 -9.35
CA LEU A 118 16.70 1.58 -10.50
C LEU A 118 16.36 2.93 -11.13
N ARG A 119 16.08 3.96 -10.30
CA ARG A 119 15.80 5.32 -10.81
C ARG A 119 17.04 5.96 -11.44
N ALA A 120 18.23 5.73 -10.89
CA ALA A 120 19.48 6.17 -11.51
C ALA A 120 19.72 5.56 -12.89
N GLU A 121 19.13 4.40 -13.21
CA GLU A 121 19.13 3.77 -14.53
C GLU A 121 17.93 4.23 -15.42
N GLY A 122 17.19 5.26 -15.02
CA GLY A 122 16.08 5.84 -15.80
C GLY A 122 14.72 5.18 -15.55
N HIS A 123 14.56 4.42 -14.46
CA HIS A 123 13.30 3.81 -14.09
C HIS A 123 12.53 4.65 -13.05
N ASP A 124 12.23 5.91 -13.35
CA ASP A 124 11.58 6.87 -12.42
C ASP A 124 10.19 6.45 -11.94
N HIS A 125 9.53 5.56 -12.69
CA HIS A 125 8.23 4.99 -12.34
C HIS A 125 8.29 3.92 -11.23
N VAL A 126 9.49 3.58 -10.74
CA VAL A 126 9.69 2.65 -9.63
C VAL A 126 9.61 3.41 -8.30
N GLY A 127 8.88 2.85 -7.35
CA GLY A 127 8.75 3.39 -6.00
C GLY A 127 8.47 2.29 -4.99
N ILE A 128 8.07 2.69 -3.79
CA ILE A 128 7.88 1.79 -2.65
C ILE A 128 6.39 1.70 -2.32
N VAL A 129 5.93 0.50 -2.00
CA VAL A 129 4.65 0.25 -1.36
C VAL A 129 4.92 -0.37 0.00
N TYR A 130 4.59 0.35 1.04
CA TYR A 130 4.86 -0.10 2.41
C TYR A 130 3.57 -0.51 3.10
N ASN A 131 3.59 -1.68 3.70
CA ASN A 131 2.47 -2.24 4.42
C ASN A 131 2.83 -2.42 5.89
N TRP A 132 2.09 -1.78 6.76
CA TRP A 132 2.35 -1.79 8.20
C TRP A 132 2.38 -3.19 8.81
N HIS A 133 1.52 -4.11 8.34
CA HIS A 133 1.47 -5.45 8.93
C HIS A 133 2.77 -6.27 8.73
N HIS A 134 3.63 -5.85 7.81
CA HIS A 134 4.98 -6.41 7.67
C HIS A 134 6.03 -5.62 8.48
N GLY A 135 5.64 -4.49 9.05
CA GLY A 135 6.51 -3.57 9.78
C GLY A 135 6.41 -3.63 11.31
N HIS A 136 5.78 -4.66 11.91
CA HIS A 136 5.63 -4.75 13.35
C HIS A 136 6.96 -4.73 14.14
N GLY A 137 8.03 -5.23 13.54
CA GLY A 137 9.38 -5.16 14.13
C GLY A 137 10.04 -3.78 14.03
N ARG A 138 9.38 -2.80 13.40
CA ARG A 138 9.92 -1.46 13.09
C ARG A 138 9.05 -0.32 13.64
N ILE A 139 8.21 -0.61 14.62
CA ILE A 139 7.27 0.39 15.17
C ILE A 139 8.04 1.54 15.82
N GLU A 140 9.10 1.24 16.55
CA GLU A 140 9.92 2.26 17.23
C GLU A 140 10.70 3.16 16.25
N GLU A 141 11.10 2.61 15.12
CA GLU A 141 11.82 3.32 14.05
C GLU A 141 10.90 3.97 13.02
N TRP A 142 9.57 3.83 13.17
CA TRP A 142 8.59 4.20 12.15
C TRP A 142 8.79 5.61 11.57
N LYS A 143 9.07 6.60 12.42
CA LYS A 143 9.30 7.96 11.92
C LYS A 143 10.50 8.05 10.99
N GLN A 144 11.60 7.40 11.35
CA GLN A 144 12.83 7.39 10.56
C GLN A 144 12.62 6.62 9.24
N ASP A 145 11.94 5.50 9.32
CA ASP A 145 11.61 4.67 8.17
C ASP A 145 10.72 5.42 7.16
N LEU A 146 9.70 6.13 7.66
CA LEU A 146 8.84 6.94 6.82
C LEU A 146 9.61 8.09 6.16
N ASP A 147 10.38 8.84 6.93
CA ASP A 147 11.21 9.95 6.41
C ASP A 147 12.16 9.47 5.30
N LEU A 148 12.76 8.29 5.48
CA LEU A 148 13.64 7.66 4.49
C LEU A 148 12.91 7.26 3.22
N MET A 149 11.74 6.66 3.34
CA MET A 149 10.96 6.16 2.20
C MET A 149 10.18 7.26 1.47
N LEU A 150 9.88 8.37 2.13
CA LEU A 150 8.93 9.39 1.66
C LEU A 150 9.14 9.84 0.20
N PRO A 151 10.39 10.07 -0.29
CA PRO A 151 10.64 10.47 -1.68
C PRO A 151 10.29 9.41 -2.72
N TYR A 152 10.13 8.17 -2.28
CA TYR A 152 9.91 6.99 -3.13
C TYR A 152 8.55 6.34 -2.91
N LEU A 153 7.80 6.78 -1.90
CA LEU A 153 6.59 6.10 -1.45
C LEU A 153 5.44 6.30 -2.46
N HIS A 154 4.98 5.21 -3.07
CA HIS A 154 3.86 5.17 -4.00
C HIS A 154 2.53 4.89 -3.30
N CYS A 155 2.54 4.12 -2.22
CA CYS A 155 1.37 3.79 -1.42
C CYS A 155 1.78 3.34 -0.02
N LEU A 156 0.98 3.69 0.96
CA LEU A 156 1.09 3.22 2.34
C LEU A 156 -0.17 2.44 2.70
N ASN A 157 -0.02 1.20 3.17
CA ASN A 157 -1.14 0.38 3.59
C ASN A 157 -1.17 0.23 5.11
N LEU A 158 -2.34 0.48 5.68
CA LEU A 158 -2.58 0.55 7.11
C LEU A 158 -3.29 -0.71 7.61
N ASN A 159 -3.03 -1.06 8.85
CA ASN A 159 -3.77 -2.01 9.69
C ASN A 159 -3.53 -1.68 11.17
N GLY A 160 -4.25 -2.33 12.08
CA GLY A 160 -3.96 -2.21 13.51
C GLY A 160 -2.57 -2.74 13.84
N MET A 161 -1.86 -2.04 14.72
CA MET A 161 -0.46 -2.31 15.05
C MET A 161 -0.28 -2.52 16.54
N ASN A 162 0.32 -3.65 16.92
CA ASN A 162 0.60 -4.01 18.31
C ASN A 162 2.03 -4.54 18.47
N THR A 163 2.50 -4.50 19.69
CA THR A 163 3.80 -5.06 20.05
C THR A 163 3.82 -6.57 19.82
N GLY A 164 4.91 -7.08 19.21
CA GLY A 164 5.12 -8.52 19.02
C GLY A 164 4.28 -9.17 17.91
N ALA A 165 3.48 -8.41 17.15
CA ALA A 165 2.65 -8.93 16.05
C ALA A 165 1.73 -10.11 16.44
N GLN A 166 1.06 -9.99 17.59
CA GLN A 166 0.12 -11.01 18.09
C GLN A 166 -1.20 -10.37 18.55
N PRO A 167 -2.28 -10.46 17.77
CA PRO A 167 -2.31 -10.96 16.39
C PRO A 167 -1.59 -10.03 15.41
N LYS A 168 -1.10 -10.60 14.31
CA LYS A 168 -0.39 -9.84 13.28
C LYS A 168 -1.33 -8.96 12.45
N ILE A 169 -2.54 -9.41 12.23
CA ILE A 169 -3.56 -8.70 11.47
C ILE A 169 -4.65 -8.27 12.42
N LEU A 170 -4.82 -6.96 12.52
CA LEU A 170 -5.82 -6.30 13.35
C LEU A 170 -6.52 -5.23 12.52
N GLU A 171 -7.78 -5.03 12.82
CA GLU A 171 -8.52 -3.85 12.35
C GLU A 171 -7.88 -2.57 12.87
N LEU A 172 -7.93 -1.52 12.08
CA LEU A 172 -7.52 -0.19 12.52
C LEU A 172 -8.30 0.25 13.77
N GLY A 173 -7.58 0.87 14.69
CA GLY A 173 -8.14 1.32 15.98
C GLY A 173 -8.20 0.25 17.06
N LYS A 174 -7.78 -0.99 16.76
CA LYS A 174 -7.76 -2.11 17.71
C LYS A 174 -6.36 -2.39 18.29
N GLY A 175 -5.32 -1.88 17.69
CA GLY A 175 -3.94 -2.04 18.15
C GLY A 175 -3.51 -0.93 19.12
N GLU A 176 -2.24 -0.99 19.49
CA GLU A 176 -1.64 -0.12 20.52
C GLU A 176 -0.95 1.10 19.90
N HIS A 177 -0.46 1.00 18.66
CA HIS A 177 0.52 1.94 18.10
C HIS A 177 0.00 2.78 16.92
N GLU A 178 -1.10 2.40 16.27
CA GLU A 178 -1.51 3.06 15.03
C GLU A 178 -1.89 4.54 15.19
N LEU A 179 -2.34 4.97 16.38
CA LEU A 179 -2.61 6.40 16.62
C LEU A 179 -1.31 7.22 16.49
N THR A 180 -0.24 6.77 17.13
CA THR A 180 1.08 7.42 17.07
C THR A 180 1.66 7.32 15.67
N MET A 181 1.60 6.14 15.04
CA MET A 181 2.11 5.93 13.70
C MET A 181 1.37 6.77 12.65
N LEU A 182 0.04 6.89 12.76
CA LEU A 182 -0.77 7.71 11.86
C LEU A 182 -0.48 9.20 12.05
N LYS A 183 -0.24 9.65 13.29
CA LYS A 183 0.20 11.02 13.57
C LYS A 183 1.49 11.35 12.81
N VAL A 184 2.49 10.47 12.86
CA VAL A 184 3.74 10.61 12.10
C VAL A 184 3.47 10.73 10.59
N VAL A 185 2.54 9.93 10.04
CA VAL A 185 2.16 10.04 8.60
C VAL A 185 1.59 11.41 8.28
N LEU A 186 0.70 11.92 9.11
CA LEU A 186 0.07 13.23 8.88
C LEU A 186 1.08 14.38 9.00
N GLU A 187 1.99 14.29 9.95
CA GLU A 187 3.04 15.30 10.18
C GLU A 187 4.14 15.26 9.12
N SER A 188 4.38 14.11 8.48
CA SER A 188 5.43 13.95 7.45
C SER A 188 5.16 14.73 6.15
N GLY A 189 3.94 15.24 5.95
CA GLY A 189 3.51 15.84 4.69
C GLY A 189 3.23 14.82 3.59
N TYR A 190 3.18 13.53 3.89
CA TYR A 190 2.76 12.51 2.94
C TYR A 190 1.38 12.83 2.38
N ASN A 191 1.25 12.90 1.07
CA ASN A 191 0.01 13.18 0.37
C ASN A 191 -0.34 12.10 -0.67
N GLY A 192 0.39 10.99 -0.64
CA GLY A 192 0.15 9.83 -1.50
C GLY A 192 -1.03 8.98 -1.05
N PRO A 193 -1.36 7.97 -1.82
CA PRO A 193 -2.45 7.04 -1.52
C PRO A 193 -2.23 6.26 -0.23
N VAL A 194 -3.33 6.08 0.51
CA VAL A 194 -3.37 5.22 1.70
C VAL A 194 -4.36 4.09 1.46
N GLY A 195 -3.93 2.87 1.71
CA GLY A 195 -4.74 1.67 1.60
C GLY A 195 -5.12 1.09 2.96
N ILE A 196 -6.23 0.39 3.01
CA ILE A 196 -6.59 -0.50 4.10
C ILE A 196 -6.29 -1.92 3.65
N LEU A 197 -5.43 -2.61 4.39
CA LEU A 197 -5.18 -4.02 4.17
C LEU A 197 -6.11 -4.84 5.05
N ASP A 198 -6.89 -5.70 4.41
CA ASP A 198 -7.78 -6.63 5.08
C ASP A 198 -7.43 -8.07 4.70
N HIS A 199 -6.96 -8.84 5.68
CA HIS A 199 -6.60 -10.25 5.54
C HIS A 199 -7.32 -11.12 6.55
N GLN A 200 -8.54 -10.73 6.94
CA GLN A 200 -9.36 -11.50 7.88
C GLN A 200 -10.22 -12.52 7.14
N ASN A 201 -9.67 -13.70 6.93
CA ASN A 201 -10.28 -14.77 6.12
C ASN A 201 -11.58 -15.31 6.69
N GLU A 202 -11.78 -15.18 8.01
CA GLU A 202 -12.93 -15.71 8.74
C GLU A 202 -14.09 -14.71 8.85
N VAL A 203 -13.90 -13.48 8.35
CA VAL A 203 -14.88 -12.40 8.43
C VAL A 203 -15.35 -12.01 7.05
N ASP A 204 -16.62 -11.65 6.90
CA ASP A 204 -17.11 -11.06 5.64
C ASP A 204 -16.33 -9.81 5.26
N ALA A 205 -15.90 -9.70 4.01
CA ALA A 205 -15.02 -8.63 3.55
C ALA A 205 -15.67 -7.24 3.69
N GLU A 206 -16.98 -7.11 3.59
CA GLU A 206 -17.67 -5.82 3.79
C GLU A 206 -17.70 -5.45 5.28
N GLU A 207 -17.95 -6.40 6.16
CA GLU A 207 -17.95 -6.20 7.62
C GLU A 207 -16.55 -5.80 8.10
N SER A 208 -15.51 -6.53 7.68
CA SER A 208 -14.13 -6.23 8.04
C SER A 208 -13.67 -4.88 7.52
N LEU A 209 -13.98 -4.55 6.27
CA LEU A 209 -13.65 -3.25 5.70
C LEU A 209 -14.39 -2.10 6.41
N GLN A 210 -15.67 -2.29 6.75
CA GLN A 210 -16.45 -1.31 7.52
C GLN A 210 -15.84 -1.09 8.90
N ALA A 211 -15.41 -2.16 9.58
CA ALA A 211 -14.75 -2.08 10.88
C ALA A 211 -13.44 -1.27 10.81
N ASN A 212 -12.61 -1.54 9.81
CA ASN A 212 -11.38 -0.79 9.55
C ASN A 212 -11.65 0.70 9.25
N LEU A 213 -12.66 1.01 8.45
CA LEU A 213 -13.06 2.40 8.17
C LEU A 213 -13.52 3.12 9.44
N THR A 214 -14.33 2.46 10.27
CA THR A 214 -14.78 2.99 11.56
C THR A 214 -13.61 3.20 12.52
N GLY A 215 -12.65 2.27 12.54
CA GLY A 215 -11.42 2.39 13.32
C GLY A 215 -10.58 3.59 12.89
N LEU A 216 -10.41 3.78 11.57
CA LEU A 216 -9.69 4.95 11.03
C LEU A 216 -10.38 6.26 11.40
N ASP A 217 -11.72 6.35 11.28
CA ASP A 217 -12.49 7.53 11.70
C ASP A 217 -12.28 7.84 13.18
N THR A 218 -12.26 6.80 14.01
CA THR A 218 -12.04 6.92 15.46
C THR A 218 -10.64 7.45 15.77
N LEU A 219 -9.60 6.95 15.07
CA LEU A 219 -8.23 7.43 15.22
C LEU A 219 -8.10 8.91 14.83
N LEU A 220 -8.67 9.29 13.68
CA LEU A 220 -8.69 10.68 13.21
C LEU A 220 -9.44 11.61 14.17
N GLY A 221 -10.57 11.15 14.73
CA GLY A 221 -11.33 11.89 15.76
C GLY A 221 -10.54 12.11 17.05
N LYS A 222 -9.80 11.09 17.51
CA LYS A 222 -8.90 11.21 18.68
C LYS A 222 -7.80 12.24 18.44
N MET A 223 -7.18 12.26 17.26
CA MET A 223 -6.13 13.24 16.91
C MET A 223 -6.69 14.66 16.94
N ASN A 224 -7.84 14.91 16.31
CA ASN A 224 -8.48 16.24 16.32
C ASN A 224 -8.77 16.73 17.75
N SER A 225 -9.20 15.83 18.65
CA SER A 225 -9.48 16.18 20.06
C SER A 225 -8.24 16.46 20.90
N LEU A 226 -7.09 15.91 20.53
CA LEU A 226 -5.79 16.19 21.17
C LEU A 226 -5.22 17.53 20.73
N GLU A 227 -5.42 17.91 19.47
CA GLU A 227 -4.97 19.18 18.90
C GLU A 227 -5.72 20.39 19.49
N THR A 228 -7.02 20.27 19.75
CA THR A 228 -7.81 21.35 20.35
C THR A 228 -7.40 21.69 21.79
N LYS A 229 -6.59 20.85 22.44
CA LYS A 229 -6.09 21.08 23.81
C LYS A 229 -4.70 21.69 23.90
N ASN A 230 -3.91 21.62 22.84
CA ASN A 230 -2.47 21.96 22.86
C ASN A 230 -2.10 22.83 21.65
N ASP A 231 -2.62 24.05 21.50
CA ASP A 231 -2.38 24.97 20.38
C ASP A 231 -2.73 24.42 18.97
N PRO A 232 -3.40 25.17 18.11
CA PRO A 232 -3.83 24.65 16.81
C PRO A 232 -2.61 24.40 15.91
N LEU A 233 -2.26 23.15 15.70
CA LEU A 233 -1.43 22.77 14.56
C LEU A 233 -2.15 23.16 13.26
N PRO A 234 -1.44 23.62 12.21
CA PRO A 234 -2.04 24.18 11.00
C PRO A 234 -2.59 23.09 10.07
N PHE A 235 -3.36 22.13 10.60
CA PHE A 235 -4.05 21.15 9.76
C PHE A 235 -5.51 21.61 9.56
N PRO A 236 -5.86 22.11 8.38
CA PRO A 236 -7.27 22.40 8.10
C PRO A 236 -8.08 21.11 8.17
N GLU A 237 -9.25 21.13 8.84
CA GLU A 237 -10.23 20.01 8.87
C GLU A 237 -10.44 19.37 7.49
N ASN A 238 -10.25 20.13 6.43
CA ASN A 238 -10.29 19.71 5.04
C ASN A 238 -9.18 18.73 4.65
N ARG A 239 -7.98 18.71 5.29
CA ARG A 239 -6.92 17.77 4.95
C ARG A 239 -7.22 16.36 5.41
N LEU A 240 -7.73 16.18 6.63
CA LEU A 240 -8.12 14.87 7.16
C LEU A 240 -9.30 14.31 6.37
N ARG A 241 -10.34 15.14 6.09
CA ARG A 241 -11.48 14.73 5.26
C ARG A 241 -11.07 14.47 3.81
N HIS A 242 -10.12 15.25 3.28
CA HIS A 242 -9.58 15.04 1.93
C HIS A 242 -8.74 13.78 1.85
N PHE A 243 -7.86 13.54 2.85
CA PHE A 243 -7.08 12.32 3.01
C PHE A 243 -7.99 11.08 2.99
N TYR A 244 -9.08 11.12 3.75
CA TYR A 244 -10.05 10.06 3.88
C TYR A 244 -10.84 9.80 2.57
N ARG A 245 -11.40 10.84 1.98
CA ARG A 245 -12.31 10.71 0.83
C ARG A 245 -11.60 10.45 -0.50
N THR A 246 -10.36 10.87 -0.63
CA THR A 246 -9.61 10.78 -1.88
C THR A 246 -8.49 9.72 -1.85
N GLN A 247 -8.04 9.30 -0.67
CA GLN A 247 -6.84 8.48 -0.49
C GLN A 247 -7.12 7.06 0.00
N ALA A 248 -8.25 6.81 0.68
CA ALA A 248 -8.56 5.49 1.22
C ALA A 248 -8.83 4.48 0.09
N GLN A 249 -8.13 3.36 0.15
CA GLN A 249 -8.22 2.25 -0.79
C GLN A 249 -8.48 0.96 -0.01
N SER A 250 -9.25 0.05 -0.59
CA SER A 250 -9.45 -1.28 -0.03
C SER A 250 -8.68 -2.33 -0.81
N PHE A 251 -8.08 -3.25 -0.10
CA PHE A 251 -7.64 -4.53 -0.65
C PHE A 251 -8.76 -5.54 -0.48
N ILE A 252 -9.20 -6.10 -1.57
CA ILE A 252 -10.06 -7.27 -1.52
C ILE A 252 -9.17 -8.45 -1.85
N ALA A 253 -8.73 -9.18 -0.83
CA ALA A 253 -8.25 -10.53 -1.02
C ALA A 253 -9.50 -11.39 -1.28
N LYS A 254 -9.72 -11.79 -2.53
CA LYS A 254 -10.63 -12.90 -2.80
C LYS A 254 -9.87 -14.17 -2.46
N GLU A 255 -10.17 -14.73 -1.32
CA GLU A 255 -9.66 -16.05 -0.98
C GLU A 255 -10.50 -17.14 -1.59
N ASP A 256 -9.80 -18.25 -1.89
CA ASP A 256 -10.39 -19.48 -2.37
C ASP A 256 -11.40 -20.03 -1.35
N ARG A 257 -12.65 -20.16 -1.78
CA ARG A 257 -13.59 -21.12 -1.19
C ARG A 257 -13.55 -22.40 -1.98
#